data_ec187b0668b9fb24b59e80ca3dd84015
#
_entry.id   ec187b0668b9fb24b59e80ca3dd84015
#
_cell.length_a   1.000
_cell.length_b   1.000
_cell.length_c   1.000
_cell.angle_alpha   90.00
_cell.angle_beta   90.00
_cell.angle_gamma   90.00
#
_symmetry.space_group_name_H-M   'P 1'
#
loop_
_entity.id
_entity.type
_entity.pdbx_description
1 polymer ?
#
loop_
_entity_poly.entity_id
_entity_poly.type
_entity_poly.pdbx_seq_one_letter_code
_entity_poly.pdbx_strand_id
1 'polypeptide(L)'
;GENEINDIQACLFENGLMTAVYSNLDQTSDSYSLKLKSMSGTLYMLANTADLIDLQQMKESGMTEQEWLNTTIKATDGKAPRFFAGKLNLDEQPQGQYVLPMTLQHGIARFDLLMRAGGAISIKSITLKNLAQASYLISQDEVRSPEGADVQDLQFTFDQPLLKDTLGLAYVCEQTNTDLM
;
A
#
# COMPACT_ATOMS: atom_id res chain seq x y z
N GLY A 1 -11.46 10.43 -2.97
CA GLY A 1 -11.27 10.46 -1.51
C GLY A 1 -10.08 9.62 -1.06
N GLU A 2 -9.78 9.64 0.22
CA GLU A 2 -8.62 8.94 0.79
C GLU A 2 -8.69 7.41 0.58
N ASN A 3 -9.90 6.85 0.64
CA ASN A 3 -10.16 5.43 0.47
C ASN A 3 -10.69 5.09 -0.93
N GLU A 4 -10.45 5.95 -1.89
CA GLU A 4 -10.92 5.74 -3.26
C GLU A 4 -10.11 4.63 -3.94
N ILE A 5 -10.82 3.66 -4.49
CA ILE A 5 -10.27 2.56 -5.26
C ILE A 5 -10.60 2.78 -6.73
N ASN A 6 -9.57 2.93 -7.56
CA ASN A 6 -9.71 3.17 -9.00
C ASN A 6 -9.46 1.92 -9.84
N ASP A 7 -8.62 1.02 -9.34
CA ASP A 7 -8.34 -0.26 -9.97
C ASP A 7 -8.15 -1.34 -8.93
N ILE A 8 -8.47 -2.57 -9.29
CA ILE A 8 -8.15 -3.76 -8.51
C ILE A 8 -7.58 -4.83 -9.42
N GLN A 9 -6.50 -5.42 -8.98
CA GLN A 9 -5.89 -6.60 -9.56
C GLN A 9 -5.57 -7.62 -8.48
N ALA A 10 -5.43 -8.86 -8.86
CA ALA A 10 -5.10 -9.94 -7.95
C ALA A 10 -4.18 -10.96 -8.59
N CYS A 11 -3.46 -11.71 -7.77
CA CYS A 11 -2.69 -12.86 -8.22
C CYS A 11 -2.83 -14.02 -7.25
N LEU A 12 -2.68 -15.21 -7.79
CA LEU A 12 -2.77 -16.46 -7.05
C LEU A 12 -1.41 -17.15 -7.05
N PHE A 13 -0.93 -17.49 -5.86
CA PHE A 13 0.26 -18.31 -5.67
C PHE A 13 -0.13 -19.71 -5.18
N GLU A 14 0.37 -20.72 -5.89
CA GLU A 14 0.23 -22.13 -5.53
C GLU A 14 1.60 -22.79 -5.57
N ASN A 15 1.96 -23.52 -4.52
CA ASN A 15 3.27 -24.16 -4.40
C ASN A 15 4.46 -23.23 -4.66
N GLY A 16 4.34 -21.97 -4.20
CA GLY A 16 5.38 -20.95 -4.29
C GLY A 16 5.53 -20.30 -5.68
N LEU A 17 4.62 -20.54 -6.61
CA LEU A 17 4.64 -19.95 -7.95
C LEU A 17 3.33 -19.22 -8.26
N MET A 18 3.41 -18.10 -8.98
CA MET A 18 2.23 -17.38 -9.44
C MET A 18 1.56 -18.14 -10.58
N THR A 19 0.35 -18.63 -10.34
CA THR A 19 -0.38 -19.48 -11.29
C THR A 19 -1.47 -18.75 -12.04
N ALA A 20 -1.94 -17.63 -11.53
CA ALA A 20 -2.97 -16.82 -12.20
C ALA A 20 -2.83 -15.34 -11.85
N VAL A 21 -3.20 -14.49 -12.78
CA VAL A 21 -3.34 -13.05 -12.62
C VAL A 21 -4.76 -12.65 -13.02
N TYR A 22 -5.36 -11.81 -12.21
CA TYR A 22 -6.71 -11.27 -12.43
C TYR A 22 -6.62 -9.75 -12.49
N SER A 23 -7.05 -9.15 -13.56
CA SER A 23 -7.10 -7.70 -13.76
C SER A 23 -8.49 -7.27 -14.16
N ASN A 24 -8.82 -6.01 -13.95
CA ASN A 24 -10.11 -5.42 -14.29
C ASN A 24 -11.28 -6.21 -13.69
N LEU A 25 -11.24 -6.41 -12.37
CA LEU A 25 -12.27 -7.15 -11.65
C LEU A 25 -13.62 -6.46 -11.79
N ASP A 26 -14.67 -7.24 -12.06
CA ASP A 26 -16.03 -6.74 -12.15
C ASP A 26 -16.50 -6.25 -10.78
N GLN A 27 -16.90 -4.99 -10.71
CA GLN A 27 -17.45 -4.39 -9.52
C GLN A 27 -18.97 -4.45 -9.54
N THR A 28 -19.56 -5.00 -8.49
CA THR A 28 -20.95 -4.80 -8.12
C THR A 28 -21.05 -3.73 -7.01
N SER A 29 -22.24 -3.34 -6.58
CA SER A 29 -22.44 -2.20 -5.66
C SER A 29 -21.53 -2.20 -4.42
N ASP A 30 -21.24 -3.36 -3.84
CA ASP A 30 -20.50 -3.50 -2.59
C ASP A 30 -19.40 -4.57 -2.63
N SER A 31 -19.13 -5.17 -3.79
CA SER A 31 -18.18 -6.26 -3.91
C SER A 31 -17.49 -6.29 -5.27
N TYR A 32 -16.39 -6.99 -5.34
CA TYR A 32 -15.68 -7.31 -6.56
C TYR A 32 -15.82 -8.80 -6.82
N SER A 33 -16.05 -9.17 -8.07
CA SER A 33 -16.14 -10.57 -8.47
C SER A 33 -14.97 -10.97 -9.36
N LEU A 34 -14.46 -12.17 -9.12
CA LEU A 34 -13.46 -12.79 -9.97
C LEU A 34 -13.74 -14.30 -10.06
N LYS A 35 -13.35 -14.88 -11.17
CA LYS A 35 -13.48 -16.31 -11.39
C LYS A 35 -12.14 -16.96 -11.04
N LEU A 36 -12.05 -17.52 -9.85
CA LEU A 36 -10.84 -18.19 -9.40
C LEU A 36 -10.54 -19.44 -10.23
N LYS A 37 -9.32 -19.58 -10.67
CA LYS A 37 -8.80 -20.76 -11.35
C LYS A 37 -8.74 -21.96 -10.40
N SER A 38 -8.46 -21.71 -9.13
CA SER A 38 -8.29 -22.72 -8.10
C SER A 38 -8.68 -22.15 -6.74
N MET A 39 -9.09 -23.01 -5.81
CA MET A 39 -9.34 -22.67 -4.40
C MET A 39 -8.21 -23.16 -3.50
N SER A 40 -7.00 -23.27 -4.01
CA SER A 40 -5.79 -23.59 -3.24
C SER A 40 -4.76 -22.47 -3.32
N GLY A 41 -3.89 -22.42 -2.33
CA GLY A 41 -2.81 -21.44 -2.26
C GLY A 41 -3.22 -20.12 -1.62
N THR A 42 -2.51 -19.05 -1.96
CA THR A 42 -2.69 -17.71 -1.41
C THR A 42 -3.09 -16.73 -2.51
N LEU A 43 -4.22 -16.05 -2.29
CA LEU A 43 -4.69 -14.97 -3.13
C LEU A 43 -4.22 -13.63 -2.55
N TYR A 44 -3.52 -12.84 -3.37
CA TYR A 44 -3.16 -11.47 -3.06
C TYR A 44 -4.02 -10.52 -3.88
N MET A 45 -4.58 -9.52 -3.23
CA MET A 45 -5.41 -8.50 -3.88
C MET A 45 -4.79 -7.13 -3.67
N LEU A 46 -4.70 -6.35 -4.74
CA LEU A 46 -4.04 -5.07 -4.78
C LEU A 46 -4.99 -4.03 -5.38
N ALA A 47 -5.06 -2.87 -4.75
CA ALA A 47 -5.84 -1.74 -5.24
C ALA A 47 -4.95 -0.53 -5.51
N ASN A 48 -5.23 0.18 -6.58
CA ASN A 48 -4.47 1.36 -7.04
C ASN A 48 -3.00 1.06 -7.35
N THR A 49 -2.73 -0.11 -7.93
CA THR A 49 -1.38 -0.59 -8.24
C THR A 49 -1.15 -0.88 -9.72
N ALA A 50 -2.16 -0.72 -10.59
CA ALA A 50 -2.05 -1.08 -12.00
C ALA A 50 -0.92 -0.34 -12.72
N ASP A 51 -0.68 0.92 -12.36
CA ASP A 51 0.40 1.75 -12.91
C ASP A 51 1.75 1.57 -12.18
N LEU A 52 1.77 0.82 -11.09
CA LEU A 52 2.94 0.66 -10.23
C LEU A 52 3.67 -0.66 -10.44
N ILE A 53 2.93 -1.74 -10.73
CA ILE A 53 3.45 -3.09 -10.93
C ILE A 53 2.73 -3.81 -12.06
N ASP A 54 3.47 -4.68 -12.74
CA ASP A 54 2.95 -5.55 -13.81
C ASP A 54 2.96 -7.00 -13.32
N LEU A 55 1.82 -7.46 -12.81
CA LEU A 55 1.65 -8.83 -12.28
C LEU A 55 1.84 -9.89 -13.37
N GLN A 56 1.39 -9.62 -14.60
CA GLN A 56 1.53 -10.58 -15.70
C GLN A 56 3.00 -10.82 -16.06
N GLN A 57 3.80 -9.76 -16.09
CA GLN A 57 5.24 -9.87 -16.31
C GLN A 57 5.91 -10.65 -15.17
N MET A 58 5.53 -10.38 -13.92
CA MET A 58 6.04 -11.10 -12.76
C MET A 58 5.74 -12.59 -12.84
N LYS A 59 4.52 -12.95 -13.28
CA LYS A 59 4.13 -14.34 -13.52
C LYS A 59 5.00 -14.99 -14.59
N GLU A 60 5.21 -14.32 -15.71
CA GLU A 60 6.00 -14.83 -16.84
C GLU A 60 7.47 -14.98 -16.48
N SER A 61 8.00 -14.16 -15.58
CA SER A 61 9.38 -14.25 -15.10
C SER A 61 9.66 -15.49 -14.25
N GLY A 62 8.63 -16.19 -13.78
CA GLY A 62 8.78 -17.34 -12.89
C GLY A 62 9.22 -16.99 -11.48
N MET A 63 9.00 -15.75 -11.06
CA MET A 63 9.31 -15.28 -9.71
C MET A 63 8.62 -16.13 -8.66
N THR A 64 9.35 -16.56 -7.64
CA THR A 64 8.76 -17.30 -6.52
C THR A 64 7.94 -16.36 -5.64
N GLU A 65 7.00 -16.92 -4.86
CA GLU A 65 6.22 -16.15 -3.88
C GLU A 65 7.12 -15.41 -2.90
N GLN A 66 8.17 -16.08 -2.43
CA GLN A 66 9.12 -15.49 -1.48
C GLN A 66 9.87 -14.30 -2.09
N GLU A 67 10.29 -14.39 -3.34
CA GLU A 67 10.89 -13.25 -4.07
C GLU A 67 9.87 -12.15 -4.31
N TRP A 68 8.64 -12.49 -4.70
CA TRP A 68 7.57 -11.54 -4.95
C TRP A 68 7.19 -10.74 -3.71
N LEU A 69 7.20 -11.36 -2.53
CA LEU A 69 6.92 -10.69 -1.24
C LEU A 69 7.96 -9.61 -0.88
N ASN A 70 9.11 -9.59 -1.54
CA ASN A 70 10.10 -8.52 -1.43
C ASN A 70 9.87 -7.37 -2.42
N THR A 71 8.80 -7.41 -3.21
CA THR A 71 8.44 -6.33 -4.12
C THR A 71 8.23 -5.03 -3.36
N THR A 72 8.76 -3.94 -3.90
CA THR A 72 8.68 -2.62 -3.30
C THR A 72 7.97 -1.62 -4.21
N ILE A 73 7.32 -0.66 -3.59
CA ILE A 73 6.72 0.50 -4.24
C ILE A 73 7.56 1.72 -3.88
N LYS A 74 7.99 2.47 -4.90
CA LYS A 74 8.85 3.65 -4.71
C LYS A 74 8.02 4.91 -4.56
N ALA A 75 8.49 5.80 -3.67
CA ALA A 75 8.00 7.17 -3.60
C ALA A 75 8.46 7.97 -4.82
N THR A 76 7.68 8.97 -5.19
CA THR A 76 8.02 9.95 -6.23
C THR A 76 8.01 11.34 -5.61
N ASP A 77 9.12 12.05 -5.74
CA ASP A 77 9.30 13.38 -5.14
C ASP A 77 8.99 13.39 -3.62
N GLY A 78 9.46 12.35 -2.91
CA GLY A 78 9.25 12.19 -1.47
C GLY A 78 7.83 11.75 -1.07
N LYS A 79 6.92 11.58 -2.02
CA LYS A 79 5.53 11.21 -1.76
C LYS A 79 5.27 9.75 -2.15
N ALA A 80 4.69 8.99 -1.23
CA ALA A 80 4.28 7.62 -1.49
C ALA A 80 2.97 7.59 -2.30
N PRO A 81 2.87 6.74 -3.35
CA PRO A 81 1.60 6.51 -4.01
C PRO A 81 0.63 5.80 -3.06
N ARG A 82 -0.64 6.18 -3.12
CA ARG A 82 -1.67 5.56 -2.28
C ARG A 82 -2.12 4.25 -2.91
N PHE A 83 -1.83 3.17 -2.23
CA PHE A 83 -2.24 1.83 -2.64
C PHE A 83 -2.71 1.01 -1.44
N PHE A 84 -3.40 -0.08 -1.73
CA PHE A 84 -3.90 -1.02 -0.73
C PHE A 84 -3.52 -2.43 -1.14
N ALA A 85 -3.28 -3.27 -0.15
CA ALA A 85 -2.97 -4.67 -0.37
C ALA A 85 -3.60 -5.56 0.70
N GLY A 86 -3.92 -6.78 0.32
CA GLY A 86 -4.43 -7.79 1.23
C GLY A 86 -4.11 -9.19 0.72
N LYS A 87 -4.21 -10.16 1.61
CA LYS A 87 -4.01 -11.57 1.29
C LYS A 87 -5.09 -12.44 1.92
N LEU A 88 -5.37 -13.55 1.28
CA LEU A 88 -6.28 -14.56 1.78
C LEU A 88 -5.70 -15.94 1.50
N ASN A 89 -5.54 -16.74 2.54
CA ASN A 89 -5.17 -18.16 2.38
C ASN A 89 -6.40 -18.96 1.97
N LEU A 90 -6.44 -19.42 0.71
CA LEU A 90 -7.57 -20.15 0.18
C LEU A 90 -7.68 -21.57 0.77
N ASP A 91 -6.57 -22.16 1.20
CA ASP A 91 -6.56 -23.49 1.81
C ASP A 91 -7.31 -23.50 3.15
N GLU A 92 -7.41 -22.37 3.83
CA GLU A 92 -8.11 -22.20 5.11
C GLU A 92 -9.59 -21.87 4.95
N GLN A 93 -10.07 -21.66 3.72
CA GLN A 93 -11.46 -21.28 3.46
C GLN A 93 -12.38 -22.50 3.38
N PRO A 94 -13.64 -22.41 3.87
CA PRO A 94 -14.61 -23.46 3.70
C PRO A 94 -14.86 -23.80 2.22
N GLN A 95 -14.96 -25.07 1.92
CA GLN A 95 -15.29 -25.49 0.55
C GLN A 95 -16.69 -25.04 0.15
N GLY A 96 -16.85 -24.62 -1.11
CA GLY A 96 -18.13 -24.16 -1.65
C GLY A 96 -18.55 -22.76 -1.20
N GLN A 97 -17.67 -22.02 -0.57
CA GLN A 97 -17.94 -20.62 -0.24
C GLN A 97 -17.77 -19.74 -1.48
N TYR A 98 -18.82 -18.96 -1.79
CA TYR A 98 -18.84 -18.05 -2.95
C TYR A 98 -18.46 -16.61 -2.59
N VAL A 99 -18.53 -16.23 -1.32
CA VAL A 99 -18.15 -14.91 -0.82
C VAL A 99 -16.95 -15.09 0.10
N LEU A 100 -15.81 -14.53 -0.32
CA LEU A 100 -14.55 -14.60 0.43
C LEU A 100 -14.29 -13.24 1.09
N PRO A 101 -14.06 -13.21 2.42
CA PRO A 101 -13.71 -11.97 3.10
C PRO A 101 -12.26 -11.60 2.75
N MET A 102 -12.07 -10.37 2.25
CA MET A 102 -10.76 -9.82 1.96
C MET A 102 -10.63 -8.45 2.63
N THR A 103 -9.63 -8.30 3.47
CA THR A 103 -9.29 -7.01 4.06
C THR A 103 -8.12 -6.39 3.32
N LEU A 104 -8.32 -5.19 2.79
CA LEU A 104 -7.27 -4.39 2.17
C LEU A 104 -6.77 -3.36 3.17
N GLN A 105 -5.47 -3.30 3.35
CA GLN A 105 -4.80 -2.34 4.23
C GLN A 105 -4.02 -1.32 3.40
N HIS A 106 -3.93 -0.09 3.89
CA HIS A 106 -3.05 0.91 3.31
C HIS A 106 -1.60 0.42 3.34
N GLY A 107 -0.90 0.59 2.23
CA GLY A 107 0.53 0.28 2.13
C GLY A 107 1.44 1.46 2.53
N ILE A 108 0.86 2.54 3.05
CA ILE A 108 1.55 3.79 3.35
C ILE A 108 1.02 4.41 4.64
N ALA A 109 1.81 5.32 5.23
CA ALA A 109 1.43 6.11 6.39
C ALA A 109 0.89 7.48 5.99
N ARG A 110 -0.09 7.99 6.75
CA ARG A 110 -0.64 9.35 6.62
C ARG A 110 -0.13 10.23 7.74
N PHE A 111 0.30 11.44 7.40
CA PHE A 111 0.61 12.49 8.36
C PHE A 111 -0.52 13.50 8.43
N ASP A 112 -1.03 13.71 9.64
CA ASP A 112 -1.98 14.77 9.97
C ASP A 112 -1.28 15.82 10.83
N LEU A 113 -1.53 17.09 10.54
CA LEU A 113 -1.12 18.18 11.40
C LEU A 113 -2.25 18.53 12.36
N LEU A 114 -2.04 18.36 13.66
CA LEU A 114 -2.97 18.78 14.69
C LEU A 114 -2.35 19.93 15.49
N MET A 115 -2.97 21.09 15.44
CA MET A 115 -2.48 22.30 16.12
C MET A 115 -3.17 22.44 17.47
N ARG A 116 -2.39 22.31 18.53
CA ARG A 116 -2.85 22.46 19.92
C ARG A 116 -2.03 23.53 20.62
N ALA A 117 -2.48 24.77 20.54
CA ALA A 117 -1.78 25.87 21.17
C ALA A 117 -2.74 26.76 21.94
N GLY A 118 -2.30 27.25 23.09
CA GLY A 118 -3.02 28.22 23.91
C GLY A 118 -2.90 29.68 23.43
N GLY A 119 -2.44 29.91 22.20
CA GLY A 119 -2.24 31.23 21.62
C GLY A 119 -2.29 31.24 20.09
N ALA A 120 -2.19 32.41 19.49
CA ALA A 120 -2.17 32.58 18.05
C ALA A 120 -0.83 32.06 17.48
N ILE A 121 -0.85 30.88 16.90
CA ILE A 121 0.28 30.28 16.19
C ILE A 121 -0.07 30.16 14.71
N SER A 122 0.89 30.48 13.86
CA SER A 122 0.82 30.22 12.43
C SER A 122 2.04 29.39 11.98
N ILE A 123 1.80 28.41 11.14
CA ILE A 123 2.88 27.54 10.61
C ILE A 123 3.13 27.92 9.15
N LYS A 124 4.35 28.32 8.84
CA LYS A 124 4.77 28.70 7.48
C LYS A 124 5.38 27.56 6.70
N SER A 125 6.02 26.62 7.39
CA SER A 125 6.63 25.45 6.75
C SER A 125 6.69 24.27 7.71
N ILE A 126 6.67 23.07 7.14
CA ILE A 126 6.87 21.80 7.84
C ILE A 126 7.88 21.01 7.04
N THR A 127 8.84 20.40 7.71
CA THR A 127 9.78 19.47 7.10
C THR A 127 9.67 18.12 7.80
N LEU A 128 9.33 17.09 7.01
CA LEU A 128 9.45 15.68 7.45
C LEU A 128 10.83 15.19 7.02
N LYS A 129 11.62 14.75 7.97
CA LYS A 129 13.03 14.35 7.72
C LYS A 129 13.18 12.84 7.63
N ASN A 130 14.18 12.42 6.85
CA ASN A 130 14.60 11.02 6.73
C ASN A 130 13.45 10.07 6.34
N LEU A 131 12.58 10.50 5.42
CA LEU A 131 11.51 9.66 4.92
C LEU A 131 12.06 8.59 4.00
N ALA A 132 11.72 7.33 4.28
CA ALA A 132 12.03 6.23 3.39
C ALA A 132 11.35 6.44 2.02
N GLN A 133 12.08 6.15 0.94
CA GLN A 133 11.62 6.36 -0.43
C GLN A 133 11.05 5.10 -1.08
N ALA A 134 10.86 4.04 -0.30
CA ALA A 134 10.20 2.81 -0.73
C ALA A 134 9.46 2.17 0.43
N SER A 135 8.40 1.45 0.12
CA SER A 135 7.71 0.54 1.04
C SER A 135 7.49 -0.81 0.40
N TYR A 136 7.28 -1.85 1.21
CA TYR A 136 6.87 -3.14 0.68
C TYR A 136 5.46 -3.08 0.10
N LEU A 137 5.24 -3.78 -1.00
CA LEU A 137 3.92 -3.95 -1.60
C LEU A 137 2.98 -4.70 -0.65
N ILE A 138 3.46 -5.79 -0.08
CA ILE A 138 2.76 -6.56 0.95
C ILE A 138 3.42 -6.30 2.28
N SER A 139 2.63 -5.87 3.27
CA SER A 139 3.14 -5.57 4.62
C SER A 139 3.87 -6.77 5.21
N GLN A 140 5.03 -6.50 5.78
CA GLN A 140 5.81 -7.48 6.53
C GLN A 140 5.18 -7.69 7.92
N ASP A 141 5.56 -8.76 8.62
CA ASP A 141 5.05 -9.04 9.98
C ASP A 141 5.34 -7.91 10.95
N GLU A 142 6.47 -7.21 10.75
CA GLU A 142 6.80 -5.97 11.44
C GLU A 142 6.88 -4.82 10.44
N VAL A 143 6.41 -3.64 10.85
CA VAL A 143 6.53 -2.42 10.03
C VAL A 143 8.02 -2.09 9.89
N ARG A 144 8.51 -2.09 8.66
CA ARG A 144 9.90 -1.76 8.34
C ARG A 144 10.02 -1.24 6.92
N SER A 145 11.04 -0.43 6.68
CA SER A 145 11.45 -0.05 5.35
C SER A 145 12.16 -1.21 4.63
N PRO A 146 12.08 -1.29 3.30
CA PRO A 146 12.93 -2.18 2.52
C PRO A 146 14.41 -1.94 2.83
N GLU A 147 15.17 -3.01 2.87
CA GLU A 147 16.61 -2.92 3.10
C GLU A 147 17.29 -2.08 2.01
N GLY A 148 18.13 -1.13 2.44
CA GLY A 148 18.83 -0.23 1.54
C GLY A 148 17.96 0.84 0.87
N ALA A 149 16.73 1.04 1.36
CA ALA A 149 15.88 2.12 0.84
C ALA A 149 16.53 3.49 1.08
N ASP A 150 16.55 4.32 0.04
CA ASP A 150 16.98 5.71 0.16
C ASP A 150 16.07 6.49 1.11
N VAL A 151 16.58 7.56 1.68
CA VAL A 151 15.81 8.50 2.50
C VAL A 151 15.88 9.91 1.92
N GLN A 152 14.81 10.66 2.11
CA GLN A 152 14.71 12.03 1.62
C GLN A 152 13.87 12.89 2.59
N ASP A 153 14.21 14.16 2.68
CA ASP A 153 13.39 15.13 3.39
C ASP A 153 12.26 15.62 2.47
N LEU A 154 11.08 15.81 3.04
CA LEU A 154 9.92 16.38 2.36
C LEU A 154 9.52 17.67 3.06
N GLN A 155 9.62 18.80 2.37
CA GLN A 155 9.27 20.11 2.89
C GLN A 155 8.00 20.66 2.25
N PHE A 156 7.11 21.14 3.10
CA PHE A 156 5.92 21.90 2.71
C PHE A 156 6.12 23.35 3.13
N THR A 157 5.97 24.27 2.18
CA THR A 157 5.92 25.72 2.44
C THR A 157 4.54 26.21 2.05
N PHE A 158 3.92 27.01 2.93
CA PHE A 158 2.56 27.48 2.74
C PHE A 158 2.59 28.97 2.37
N ASP A 159 2.02 29.33 1.23
CA ASP A 159 1.86 30.73 0.80
C ASP A 159 1.04 31.53 1.80
N GLN A 160 0.00 30.89 2.34
CA GLN A 160 -0.75 31.39 3.49
C GLN A 160 -0.45 30.51 4.69
N PRO A 161 0.04 31.06 5.81
CA PRO A 161 0.35 30.26 7.00
C PRO A 161 -0.86 29.44 7.48
N LEU A 162 -0.62 28.21 7.88
CA LEU A 162 -1.66 27.35 8.45
C LEU A 162 -2.02 27.85 9.86
N LEU A 163 -3.32 28.01 10.09
CA LEU A 163 -3.88 28.49 11.36
C LEU A 163 -4.73 27.43 12.07
N LYS A 164 -4.94 26.29 11.46
CA LYS A 164 -5.80 25.21 11.98
C LYS A 164 -5.26 23.83 11.57
N ASP A 165 -5.87 22.81 12.14
CA ASP A 165 -5.58 21.41 11.81
C ASP A 165 -5.68 21.17 10.30
N THR A 166 -4.74 20.37 9.80
CA THR A 166 -4.72 19.90 8.41
C THR A 166 -4.58 18.40 8.38
N LEU A 167 -5.65 17.73 7.95
CA LEU A 167 -5.66 16.27 7.78
C LEU A 167 -5.09 15.89 6.41
N GLY A 168 -4.39 14.77 6.35
CA GLY A 168 -3.81 14.27 5.11
C GLY A 168 -2.75 15.22 4.53
N LEU A 169 -1.94 15.84 5.37
CA LEU A 169 -0.86 16.73 4.94
C LEU A 169 0.13 16.04 4.01
N ALA A 170 0.48 14.80 4.33
CA ALA A 170 1.39 13.99 3.53
C ALA A 170 1.05 12.50 3.61
N TYR A 171 1.38 11.78 2.53
CA TYR A 171 1.38 10.32 2.48
C TYR A 171 2.81 9.87 2.22
N VAL A 172 3.33 9.03 3.09
CA VAL A 172 4.73 8.61 3.09
C VAL A 172 4.84 7.10 3.19
N CYS A 173 5.98 6.55 2.78
CA CYS A 173 6.26 5.13 2.94
C CYS A 173 6.31 4.75 4.42
N GLU A 174 5.77 3.58 4.76
CA GLU A 174 5.89 3.05 6.12
C GLU A 174 7.35 2.81 6.47
N GLN A 175 7.73 3.20 7.66
CA GLN A 175 9.08 2.99 8.21
C GLN A 175 9.05 2.91 9.73
N THR A 176 10.01 2.20 10.30
CA THR A 176 10.31 2.26 11.72
C THR A 176 11.16 3.49 12.00
N ASN A 177 10.71 4.34 12.90
CA ASN A 177 11.51 5.46 13.38
C ASN A 177 12.21 5.04 14.66
N THR A 178 13.40 4.46 14.52
CA THR A 178 14.24 4.10 15.67
C THR A 178 15.03 5.29 16.21
N ASP A 179 15.10 6.40 15.48
CA ASP A 179 15.95 7.56 15.77
C ASP A 179 15.14 8.86 15.92
N LEU A 180 14.02 8.81 16.63
CA LEU A 180 13.30 10.02 17.05
C LEU A 180 13.88 10.64 18.33
N MET A 181 15.17 10.55 18.51
CA MET A 181 15.84 11.32 19.56
C MET A 181 16.78 12.36 18.97
#